data_9d1e0df85f9c371b116ead98408a9cb7
#
_entry.id   9d1e0df85f9c371b116ead98408a9cb7
#
_cell.length_a   1.000
_cell.length_b   1.000
_cell.length_c   1.000
_cell.angle_alpha   90.00
_cell.angle_beta   90.00
_cell.angle_gamma   90.00
#
_symmetry.space_group_name_H-M   'P 1'
#
loop_
_entity.id
_entity.type
_entity.pdbx_description
1 polymer ?
#
loop_
_entity_poly.entity_id
_entity_poly.type
_entity_poly.pdbx_seq_one_letter_code
_entity_poly.pdbx_strand_id
1 'polypeptide(L)'
;MATYHSTRSRTAQLSAKEAIRRGIAPDGGLYVSDELGQSKIDLEGLANKDYFELAREVLGTLLPDYTADEIAACVDEAYGSTFASDEVTPVVDLKGVAGEADQGSAPAYVMELWHGPTSAFKDVALQMLPRLMARTSANAEGAADKIMIVTATSGDTGKAALAGFADAPGCGITVFYPEGKVSRVQELQM
;
A
#
# COMPACT_ATOMS: atom_id res chain seq x y z
N MET A 1 -1.31 -3.92 -22.93
CA MET A 1 -1.18 -3.17 -21.66
C MET A 1 -2.36 -3.56 -20.81
N ALA A 2 -2.11 -3.92 -19.55
CA ALA A 2 -3.19 -4.18 -18.61
C ALA A 2 -4.04 -2.91 -18.46
N THR A 3 -5.33 -3.06 -18.51
CA THR A 3 -6.30 -1.99 -18.35
C THR A 3 -7.10 -2.22 -17.08
N TYR A 4 -7.60 -1.14 -16.52
CA TYR A 4 -8.41 -1.14 -15.31
C TYR A 4 -9.80 -0.66 -15.63
N HIS A 5 -10.81 -1.32 -15.07
CA HIS A 5 -12.20 -0.93 -15.18
C HIS A 5 -12.87 -0.84 -13.82
N SER A 6 -14.03 -0.18 -13.75
CA SER A 6 -14.83 -0.15 -12.53
C SER A 6 -15.47 -1.52 -12.25
N THR A 7 -15.58 -1.89 -10.99
CA THR A 7 -16.36 -3.07 -10.56
C THR A 7 -17.84 -2.98 -10.92
N ARG A 8 -18.34 -1.79 -11.26
CA ARG A 8 -19.73 -1.54 -11.65
C ARG A 8 -19.93 -1.35 -13.15
N SER A 9 -18.86 -1.08 -13.90
CA SER A 9 -18.93 -0.86 -15.35
C SER A 9 -17.59 -1.21 -16.02
N ARG A 10 -17.68 -1.91 -17.15
CA ARG A 10 -16.50 -2.25 -17.97
C ARG A 10 -16.31 -1.31 -19.18
N THR A 11 -17.09 -0.23 -19.27
CA THR A 11 -17.08 0.66 -20.45
C THR A 11 -15.89 1.58 -20.50
N ALA A 12 -15.33 1.99 -19.35
CA ALA A 12 -14.14 2.83 -19.28
C ALA A 12 -12.92 1.97 -18.94
N GLN A 13 -11.89 2.05 -19.77
CA GLN A 13 -10.58 1.42 -19.52
C GLN A 13 -9.56 2.49 -19.20
N LEU A 14 -8.82 2.29 -18.12
CA LEU A 14 -7.83 3.22 -17.61
C LEU A 14 -6.48 2.52 -17.48
N SER A 15 -5.40 3.28 -17.50
CA SER A 15 -4.09 2.81 -17.06
C SER A 15 -4.06 2.66 -15.53
N ALA A 16 -3.07 1.95 -14.98
CA ALA A 16 -2.89 1.83 -13.53
C ALA A 16 -2.62 3.21 -12.90
N LYS A 17 -1.77 4.03 -13.52
CA LYS A 17 -1.50 5.41 -13.07
C LYS A 17 -2.78 6.23 -12.97
N GLU A 18 -3.64 6.13 -13.97
CA GLU A 18 -4.89 6.88 -13.99
C GLU A 18 -5.90 6.35 -12.95
N ALA A 19 -5.98 5.03 -12.77
CA ALA A 19 -6.81 4.41 -11.74
C ALA A 19 -6.37 4.83 -10.32
N ILE A 20 -5.08 4.81 -10.04
CA ILE A 20 -4.50 5.26 -8.76
C ILE A 20 -4.82 6.74 -8.53
N ARG A 21 -4.65 7.60 -9.54
CA ARG A 21 -4.91 9.03 -9.42
C ARG A 21 -6.38 9.34 -9.15
N ARG A 22 -7.31 8.60 -9.78
CA ARG A 22 -8.75 8.81 -9.60
C ARG A 22 -9.28 8.28 -8.29
N GLY A 23 -8.68 7.21 -7.76
CA GLY A 23 -9.11 6.52 -6.54
C GLY A 23 -10.42 5.77 -6.73
N ILE A 24 -11.57 6.41 -6.61
CA ILE A 24 -12.89 5.81 -6.77
C ILE A 24 -13.44 6.14 -8.16
N ALA A 25 -14.05 5.15 -8.82
CA ALA A 25 -14.68 5.36 -10.11
C ALA A 25 -15.93 6.28 -9.99
N PRO A 26 -16.26 7.07 -11.04
CA PRO A 26 -17.41 7.99 -11.01
C PRO A 26 -18.77 7.30 -10.72
N ASP A 27 -18.89 5.99 -11.01
CA ASP A 27 -20.06 5.18 -10.69
C ASP A 27 -20.05 4.61 -9.27
N GLY A 28 -19.05 5.00 -8.44
CA GLY A 28 -18.85 4.52 -7.07
C GLY A 28 -18.29 3.10 -6.98
N GLY A 29 -17.81 2.53 -8.08
CA GLY A 29 -17.08 1.27 -8.10
C GLY A 29 -15.59 1.46 -7.74
N LEU A 30 -14.90 0.32 -7.52
CA LEU A 30 -13.45 0.26 -7.38
C LEU A 30 -12.83 -0.07 -8.74
N TYR A 31 -11.59 0.33 -8.96
CA TYR A 31 -10.85 -0.06 -10.16
C TYR A 31 -10.20 -1.42 -9.98
N VAL A 32 -10.40 -2.30 -10.94
CA VAL A 32 -9.89 -3.67 -10.98
C VAL A 32 -9.18 -3.91 -12.31
N SER A 33 -8.03 -4.56 -12.26
CA SER A 33 -7.31 -4.95 -13.46
C SER A 33 -8.07 -6.01 -14.26
N ASP A 34 -8.13 -5.86 -15.59
CA ASP A 34 -8.69 -6.87 -16.49
C ASP A 34 -7.85 -8.17 -16.50
N GLU A 35 -6.60 -8.10 -16.06
CA GLU A 35 -5.69 -9.24 -15.98
C GLU A 35 -5.69 -9.93 -14.61
N LEU A 36 -6.50 -9.44 -13.65
CA LEU A 36 -6.60 -10.05 -12.34
C LEU A 36 -7.03 -11.52 -12.44
N GLY A 37 -6.22 -12.41 -11.86
CA GLY A 37 -6.42 -13.86 -11.95
C GLY A 37 -5.89 -14.52 -13.23
N GLN A 38 -5.43 -13.75 -14.21
CA GLN A 38 -4.76 -14.25 -15.43
C GLN A 38 -3.24 -14.13 -15.33
N SER A 39 -2.75 -13.19 -14.56
CA SER A 39 -1.31 -13.00 -14.32
C SER A 39 -0.76 -14.19 -13.54
N LYS A 40 0.26 -14.83 -14.08
CA LYS A 40 0.98 -15.93 -13.41
C LYS A 40 2.19 -15.34 -12.72
N ILE A 41 2.18 -15.37 -11.40
CA ILE A 41 3.35 -15.10 -10.60
C ILE A 41 4.06 -16.42 -10.37
N ASP A 42 5.34 -16.49 -10.69
CA ASP A 42 6.19 -17.65 -10.42
C ASP A 42 6.52 -17.70 -8.93
N LEU A 43 5.70 -18.42 -8.15
CA LEU A 43 5.86 -18.54 -6.71
C LEU A 43 7.17 -19.22 -6.31
N GLU A 44 7.69 -20.16 -7.14
CA GLU A 44 8.96 -20.82 -6.87
C GLU A 44 10.13 -19.85 -7.05
N GLY A 45 10.10 -19.02 -8.10
CA GLY A 45 11.06 -17.95 -8.34
C GLY A 45 11.02 -16.85 -7.28
N LEU A 46 9.89 -16.68 -6.59
CA LEU A 46 9.74 -15.70 -5.51
C LEU A 46 10.19 -16.19 -4.13
N ALA A 47 10.26 -17.50 -3.90
CA ALA A 47 10.45 -18.09 -2.58
C ALA A 47 11.76 -17.68 -1.87
N ASN A 48 12.78 -17.25 -2.62
CA ASN A 48 14.07 -16.82 -2.09
C ASN A 48 14.34 -15.33 -2.21
N LYS A 49 13.32 -14.53 -2.61
CA LYS A 49 13.44 -13.08 -2.73
C LYS A 49 13.17 -12.41 -1.40
N ASP A 50 13.87 -11.31 -1.14
CA ASP A 50 13.56 -10.45 -0.01
C ASP A 50 12.26 -9.66 -0.25
N TYR A 51 11.80 -8.93 0.79
CA TYR A 51 10.56 -8.17 0.71
C TYR A 51 10.57 -7.11 -0.39
N PHE A 52 11.70 -6.44 -0.62
CA PHE A 52 11.83 -5.39 -1.63
C PHE A 52 11.77 -5.98 -3.04
N GLU A 53 12.43 -7.10 -3.26
CA GLU A 53 12.38 -7.82 -4.53
C GLU A 53 10.97 -8.34 -4.83
N LEU A 54 10.28 -8.90 -3.81
CA LEU A 54 8.90 -9.34 -3.90
C LEU A 54 7.96 -8.17 -4.24
N ALA A 55 8.11 -7.04 -3.55
CA ALA A 55 7.29 -5.86 -3.77
C ALA A 55 7.47 -5.32 -5.20
N ARG A 56 8.70 -5.27 -5.70
CA ARG A 56 8.99 -4.83 -7.08
C ARG A 56 8.34 -5.74 -8.12
N GLU A 57 8.43 -7.05 -7.93
CA GLU A 57 7.85 -8.05 -8.85
C GLU A 57 6.32 -7.96 -8.88
N VAL A 58 5.70 -7.96 -7.71
CA VAL A 58 4.24 -7.90 -7.58
C VAL A 58 3.69 -6.58 -8.12
N LEU A 59 4.29 -5.46 -7.73
CA LEU A 59 3.85 -4.15 -8.20
C LEU A 59 4.09 -3.97 -9.70
N GLY A 60 5.24 -4.44 -10.23
CA GLY A 60 5.51 -4.40 -11.67
C GLY A 60 4.51 -5.21 -12.49
N THR A 61 4.04 -6.34 -11.95
CA THR A 61 2.98 -7.15 -12.58
C THR A 61 1.63 -6.46 -12.54
N LEU A 62 1.28 -5.85 -11.42
CA LEU A 62 -0.03 -5.20 -11.24
C LEU A 62 -0.09 -3.79 -11.86
N LEU A 63 1.01 -3.08 -11.98
CA LEU A 63 1.10 -1.70 -12.43
C LEU A 63 1.97 -1.54 -13.68
N PRO A 64 1.59 -2.16 -14.82
CA PRO A 64 2.46 -2.32 -15.98
C PRO A 64 2.76 -1.03 -16.76
N ASP A 65 2.12 0.07 -16.44
CA ASP A 65 2.40 1.41 -16.99
C ASP A 65 3.39 2.23 -16.13
N TYR A 66 3.81 1.68 -14.98
CA TYR A 66 4.99 2.18 -14.27
C TYR A 66 6.24 1.49 -14.82
N THR A 67 7.33 2.25 -15.00
CA THR A 67 8.62 1.65 -15.36
C THR A 67 9.21 0.87 -14.18
N ALA A 68 10.13 -0.06 -14.47
CA ALA A 68 10.84 -0.80 -13.43
C ALA A 68 11.58 0.14 -12.45
N ASP A 69 12.17 1.22 -12.97
CA ASP A 69 12.88 2.23 -12.16
C ASP A 69 11.91 3.01 -11.27
N GLU A 70 10.72 3.37 -11.78
CA GLU A 70 9.67 4.01 -10.96
C GLU A 70 9.20 3.12 -9.83
N ILE A 71 8.96 1.82 -10.10
CA ILE A 71 8.56 0.86 -9.08
C ILE A 71 9.69 0.67 -8.05
N ALA A 72 10.93 0.49 -8.50
CA ALA A 72 12.07 0.33 -7.60
C ALA A 72 12.22 1.53 -6.67
N ALA A 73 12.17 2.75 -7.22
CA ALA A 73 12.23 3.96 -6.41
C ALA A 73 11.05 4.08 -5.42
N CYS A 74 9.82 3.72 -5.84
CA CYS A 74 8.68 3.70 -4.92
C CYS A 74 8.88 2.74 -3.75
N VAL A 75 9.39 1.53 -4.03
CA VAL A 75 9.64 0.50 -3.00
C VAL A 75 10.72 0.97 -2.02
N ASP A 76 11.83 1.50 -2.53
CA ASP A 76 12.94 1.97 -1.71
C ASP A 76 12.54 3.17 -0.82
N GLU A 77 11.79 4.12 -1.38
CA GLU A 77 11.27 5.27 -0.64
C GLU A 77 10.18 4.89 0.38
N ALA A 78 9.37 3.86 0.09
CA ALA A 78 8.30 3.43 0.98
C ALA A 78 8.81 2.61 2.16
N TYR A 79 9.81 1.76 1.95
CA TYR A 79 10.18 0.74 2.92
C TYR A 79 11.62 0.83 3.41
N GLY A 80 12.52 1.53 2.70
CA GLY A 80 13.95 1.51 3.00
C GLY A 80 14.36 2.14 4.34
N SER A 81 13.58 3.09 4.87
CA SER A 81 13.91 3.76 6.14
C SER A 81 12.71 4.08 7.02
N THR A 82 11.51 3.69 6.61
CA THR A 82 10.26 4.03 7.31
C THR A 82 9.80 2.94 8.26
N PHE A 83 10.34 1.73 8.13
CA PHE A 83 10.02 0.57 8.96
C PHE A 83 11.16 0.25 9.93
N ALA A 84 10.81 -0.21 11.12
CA ALA A 84 11.76 -0.62 12.15
C ALA A 84 12.37 -2.01 11.92
N SER A 85 11.87 -2.76 10.96
CA SER A 85 12.38 -4.08 10.55
C SER A 85 12.76 -4.07 9.09
N ASP A 86 13.92 -4.61 8.76
CA ASP A 86 14.39 -4.78 7.38
C ASP A 86 13.48 -5.72 6.56
N GLU A 87 12.79 -6.64 7.23
CA GLU A 87 11.82 -7.54 6.60
C GLU A 87 10.46 -6.90 6.34
N VAL A 88 10.23 -5.66 6.80
CA VAL A 88 8.95 -4.91 6.71
C VAL A 88 7.77 -5.62 7.38
N THR A 89 7.52 -6.88 7.03
CA THR A 89 6.45 -7.74 7.58
C THR A 89 7.02 -9.10 7.99
N PRO A 90 7.83 -9.18 9.06
CA PRO A 90 8.43 -10.44 9.50
C PRO A 90 7.37 -11.51 9.80
N VAL A 91 7.71 -12.76 9.52
CA VAL A 91 6.88 -13.93 9.86
C VAL A 91 7.55 -14.72 10.98
N VAL A 92 6.93 -14.74 12.14
CA VAL A 92 7.43 -15.40 13.34
C VAL A 92 6.77 -16.77 13.51
N ASP A 93 7.58 -17.82 13.66
CA ASP A 93 7.11 -19.15 14.03
C ASP A 93 6.76 -19.18 15.54
N LEU A 94 5.54 -19.53 15.85
CA LEU A 94 5.07 -19.67 17.24
C LEU A 94 5.47 -20.98 17.90
N LYS A 95 6.30 -21.80 17.26
CA LYS A 95 6.80 -23.05 17.82
C LYS A 95 7.55 -22.79 19.13
N GLY A 96 7.03 -23.32 20.22
CA GLY A 96 7.60 -23.12 21.57
C GLY A 96 7.01 -21.95 22.36
N VAL A 97 6.20 -21.09 21.76
CA VAL A 97 5.45 -20.05 22.49
C VAL A 97 4.23 -20.64 23.20
N ALA A 98 3.61 -21.66 22.61
CA ALA A 98 2.41 -22.30 23.13
C ALA A 98 2.66 -23.39 24.21
N GLY A 99 3.93 -23.62 24.61
CA GLY A 99 4.30 -24.64 25.61
C GLY A 99 4.33 -26.07 25.05
N GLU A 100 4.73 -27.02 25.91
CA GLU A 100 4.91 -28.45 25.55
C GLU A 100 3.64 -29.17 25.10
N ALA A 101 2.48 -28.55 25.18
CA ALA A 101 1.18 -29.16 24.85
C ALA A 101 0.97 -29.40 23.34
N ASP A 102 1.89 -28.95 22.48
CA ASP A 102 1.65 -28.87 21.04
C ASP A 102 2.40 -29.92 20.20
N GLN A 103 2.70 -31.08 20.80
CA GLN A 103 3.27 -32.23 20.05
C GLN A 103 2.20 -32.82 19.12
N GLY A 104 2.12 -32.32 17.89
CA GLY A 104 1.24 -32.83 16.84
C GLY A 104 0.30 -31.80 16.22
N SER A 105 0.30 -30.56 16.68
CA SER A 105 -0.44 -29.47 16.06
C SER A 105 0.23 -28.99 14.75
N ALA A 106 -0.56 -28.45 13.84
CA ALA A 106 -0.05 -27.81 12.64
C ALA A 106 0.83 -26.60 13.04
N PRO A 107 1.89 -26.29 12.28
CA PRO A 107 2.72 -25.12 12.54
C PRO A 107 1.88 -23.84 12.47
N ALA A 108 2.07 -22.96 13.45
CA ALA A 108 1.40 -21.68 13.53
C ALA A 108 2.42 -20.54 13.36
N TYR A 109 2.06 -19.57 12.54
CA TYR A 109 2.90 -18.41 12.25
C TYR A 109 2.14 -17.12 12.50
N VAL A 110 2.84 -16.06 12.89
CA VAL A 110 2.32 -14.70 12.99
C VAL A 110 3.09 -13.81 12.02
N MET A 111 2.35 -13.15 11.11
CA MET A 111 2.89 -12.08 10.30
C MET A 111 2.76 -10.77 11.09
N GLU A 112 3.89 -10.15 11.39
CA GLU A 112 3.95 -8.91 12.16
C GLU A 112 3.76 -7.70 11.23
N LEU A 113 2.71 -6.91 11.46
CA LEU A 113 2.33 -5.79 10.60
C LEU A 113 2.45 -4.42 11.28
N TRP A 114 3.16 -4.34 12.41
CA TRP A 114 3.26 -3.12 13.24
C TRP A 114 4.63 -2.43 13.18
N HIS A 115 5.52 -2.84 12.30
CA HIS A 115 6.88 -2.27 12.19
C HIS A 115 6.94 -0.93 11.46
N GLY A 116 5.84 -0.45 10.91
CA GLY A 116 5.74 0.83 10.24
C GLY A 116 5.67 2.04 11.20
N PRO A 117 5.72 3.27 10.66
CA PRO A 117 5.88 4.50 11.44
C PRO A 117 4.74 4.79 12.42
N THR A 118 3.55 4.24 12.19
CA THR A 118 2.41 4.42 13.08
C THR A 118 1.99 3.14 13.81
N SER A 119 2.77 2.07 13.67
CA SER A 119 2.49 0.75 14.23
C SER A 119 1.12 0.19 13.83
N ALA A 120 0.65 0.52 12.63
CA ALA A 120 -0.58 0.01 12.05
C ALA A 120 -0.28 -0.79 10.77
N PHE A 121 -1.00 -1.88 10.53
CA PHE A 121 -0.84 -2.66 9.30
C PHE A 121 -1.04 -1.83 8.03
N LYS A 122 -1.77 -0.72 8.15
CA LYS A 122 -2.03 0.23 7.06
C LYS A 122 -0.79 0.97 6.58
N ASP A 123 0.26 1.03 7.39
CA ASP A 123 1.52 1.65 7.02
C ASP A 123 2.11 1.01 5.76
N VAL A 124 1.98 -0.32 5.61
CA VAL A 124 2.46 -1.03 4.41
C VAL A 124 1.90 -0.43 3.12
N ALA A 125 0.61 -0.17 3.07
CA ALA A 125 -0.03 0.42 1.89
C ALA A 125 0.13 1.94 1.84
N LEU A 126 0.01 2.62 2.98
CA LEU A 126 -0.02 4.09 3.01
C LEU A 126 1.37 4.74 2.95
N GLN A 127 2.45 3.99 3.15
CA GLN A 127 3.78 4.44 2.76
C GLN A 127 4.01 4.31 1.24
N MET A 128 3.42 3.32 0.57
CA MET A 128 3.55 3.11 -0.87
C MET A 128 2.68 4.06 -1.70
N LEU A 129 1.42 4.25 -1.33
CA LEU A 129 0.43 4.98 -2.13
C LEU A 129 0.87 6.40 -2.53
N PRO A 130 1.38 7.27 -1.64
CA PRO A 130 1.81 8.62 -2.04
C PRO A 130 2.98 8.61 -3.02
N ARG A 131 3.89 7.62 -2.95
CA ARG A 131 5.01 7.47 -3.89
C ARG A 131 4.52 7.11 -5.28
N LEU A 132 3.56 6.19 -5.37
CA LEU A 132 2.90 5.88 -6.64
C LEU A 132 2.14 7.09 -7.18
N MET A 133 1.37 7.80 -6.34
CA MET A 133 0.62 8.98 -6.75
C MET A 133 1.53 10.11 -7.27
N ALA A 134 2.67 10.36 -6.65
CA ALA A 134 3.62 11.36 -7.11
C ALA A 134 4.11 11.11 -8.55
N ARG A 135 4.14 9.84 -8.98
CA ARG A 135 4.56 9.42 -10.32
C ARG A 135 3.41 9.38 -11.34
N THR A 136 2.17 9.67 -10.94
CA THR A 136 1.04 9.79 -11.87
C THR A 136 0.97 11.18 -12.52
N SER A 137 1.64 12.17 -11.96
CA SER A 137 1.50 13.60 -12.31
C SER A 137 2.44 14.08 -13.39
N ALA A 138 3.19 13.22 -14.07
CA ALA A 138 4.06 13.58 -15.17
C ALA A 138 3.25 13.93 -16.45
N ASN A 139 2.46 15.00 -16.41
CA ASN A 139 1.99 15.63 -17.63
C ASN A 139 3.13 16.43 -18.25
N ALA A 140 3.29 16.32 -19.59
CA ALA A 140 4.32 16.99 -20.39
C ALA A 140 4.31 18.53 -20.31
N GLU A 141 3.42 19.13 -19.54
CA GLU A 141 3.23 20.58 -19.42
C GLU A 141 3.65 21.19 -18.07
N GLY A 142 4.24 20.41 -17.16
CA GLY A 142 4.91 20.94 -15.96
C GLY A 142 4.02 21.52 -14.86
N ALA A 143 2.70 21.53 -15.00
CA ALA A 143 1.77 21.89 -13.94
C ALA A 143 1.21 20.62 -13.31
N ALA A 144 1.83 20.12 -12.26
CA ALA A 144 1.28 19.03 -11.46
C ALA A 144 0.00 19.54 -10.76
N ASP A 145 -1.16 18.98 -11.12
CA ASP A 145 -2.38 19.21 -10.35
C ASP A 145 -2.14 18.77 -8.92
N LYS A 146 -2.43 19.64 -7.98
CA LYS A 146 -2.36 19.26 -6.55
C LYS A 146 -3.50 18.30 -6.22
N ILE A 147 -3.15 17.18 -5.61
CA ILE A 147 -4.11 16.18 -5.13
C ILE A 147 -4.37 16.44 -3.66
N MET A 148 -5.63 16.62 -3.28
CA MET A 148 -6.04 16.74 -1.90
C MET A 148 -6.68 15.41 -1.44
N ILE A 149 -6.02 14.75 -0.50
CA ILE A 149 -6.55 13.56 0.15
C ILE A 149 -7.46 14.02 1.29
N VAL A 150 -8.71 13.55 1.27
CA VAL A 150 -9.67 13.79 2.34
C VAL A 150 -10.11 12.45 2.88
N THR A 151 -9.93 12.24 4.19
CA THR A 151 -10.34 11.00 4.85
C THR A 151 -11.10 11.27 6.13
N ALA A 152 -12.11 10.45 6.40
CA ALA A 152 -12.81 10.40 7.69
C ALA A 152 -12.51 9.04 8.34
N THR A 153 -12.03 9.04 9.57
CA THR A 153 -11.48 7.84 10.19
C THR A 153 -11.75 7.79 11.70
N SER A 154 -11.73 6.59 12.25
CA SER A 154 -11.80 6.35 13.69
C SER A 154 -10.42 6.16 14.35
N GLY A 155 -9.31 6.39 13.63
CA GLY A 155 -7.96 6.32 14.21
C GLY A 155 -6.88 5.82 13.26
N ASP A 156 -6.63 4.53 13.17
CA ASP A 156 -5.47 3.95 12.49
C ASP A 156 -5.29 4.35 11.01
N THR A 157 -6.37 4.47 10.27
CA THR A 157 -6.28 4.90 8.87
C THR A 157 -5.83 6.35 8.75
N GLY A 158 -6.34 7.24 9.61
CA GLY A 158 -5.98 8.66 9.58
C GLY A 158 -4.52 8.89 9.91
N LYS A 159 -4.04 8.31 11.01
CA LYS A 159 -2.64 8.46 11.44
C LYS A 159 -1.66 7.89 10.39
N ALA A 160 -1.96 6.71 9.83
CA ALA A 160 -1.13 6.10 8.81
C ALA A 160 -1.13 6.90 7.48
N ALA A 161 -2.30 7.46 7.10
CA ALA A 161 -2.40 8.34 5.95
C ALA A 161 -1.62 9.64 6.15
N LEU A 162 -1.75 10.29 7.32
CA LEU A 162 -0.97 11.49 7.64
C LEU A 162 0.53 11.21 7.54
N ALA A 163 1.01 10.13 8.16
CA ALA A 163 2.41 9.76 8.11
C ALA A 163 2.90 9.48 6.68
N GLY A 164 2.08 8.81 5.84
CA GLY A 164 2.45 8.48 4.47
C GLY A 164 2.43 9.68 3.51
N PHE A 165 1.46 10.59 3.68
CA PHE A 165 1.30 11.77 2.84
C PHE A 165 2.00 13.03 3.38
N ALA A 166 2.63 12.96 4.56
CA ALA A 166 3.45 14.05 5.06
C ALA A 166 4.54 14.39 4.03
N ASP A 167 4.58 15.65 3.63
CA ASP A 167 5.55 16.17 2.66
C ASP A 167 5.58 15.46 1.29
N ALA A 168 4.53 14.67 0.96
CA ALA A 168 4.44 14.01 -0.33
C ALA A 168 4.29 15.05 -1.47
N PRO A 169 5.17 15.05 -2.48
CA PRO A 169 5.16 16.05 -3.54
C PRO A 169 3.80 16.11 -4.27
N GLY A 170 3.23 17.30 -4.40
CA GLY A 170 1.97 17.52 -5.10
C GLY A 170 0.73 17.03 -4.36
N CYS A 171 0.87 16.51 -3.14
CA CYS A 171 -0.24 16.04 -2.33
C CYS A 171 -0.45 16.92 -1.10
N GLY A 172 -1.71 17.06 -0.69
CA GLY A 172 -2.11 17.56 0.62
C GLY A 172 -3.05 16.55 1.28
N ILE A 173 -3.13 16.55 2.60
CA ILE A 173 -4.03 15.66 3.33
C ILE A 173 -4.81 16.38 4.40
N THR A 174 -6.10 16.03 4.52
CA THR A 174 -6.98 16.46 5.61
C THR A 174 -7.67 15.24 6.20
N VAL A 175 -7.58 15.10 7.51
CA VAL A 175 -8.18 13.99 8.24
C VAL A 175 -9.30 14.53 9.15
N PHE A 176 -10.48 13.95 9.04
CA PHE A 176 -11.60 14.17 9.94
C PHE A 176 -11.74 12.97 10.89
N TYR A 177 -11.75 13.21 12.17
CA TYR A 177 -12.01 12.17 13.17
C TYR A 177 -12.96 12.66 14.25
N PRO A 178 -13.75 11.77 14.88
CA PRO A 178 -14.71 12.17 15.90
C PRO A 178 -13.99 12.54 17.19
N GLU A 179 -14.27 13.74 17.71
CA GLU A 179 -13.71 14.23 18.97
C GLU A 179 -14.02 13.26 20.13
N GLY A 180 -12.99 12.92 20.89
CA GLY A 180 -13.09 12.02 22.03
C GLY A 180 -13.46 10.56 21.71
N LYS A 181 -13.42 10.14 20.43
CA LYS A 181 -13.74 8.76 20.00
C LYS A 181 -12.54 7.99 19.44
N VAL A 182 -11.37 8.61 19.41
CA VAL A 182 -10.09 7.97 19.10
C VAL A 182 -9.27 7.83 20.38
N SER A 183 -8.36 6.88 20.43
CA SER A 183 -7.48 6.74 21.59
C SER A 183 -6.50 7.94 21.69
N ARG A 184 -6.02 8.23 22.89
CA ARG A 184 -5.04 9.31 23.09
C ARG A 184 -3.76 9.10 22.26
N VAL A 185 -3.34 7.85 22.08
CA VAL A 185 -2.16 7.52 21.24
C VAL A 185 -2.44 7.85 19.79
N GLN A 186 -3.59 7.45 19.26
CA GLN A 186 -3.97 7.75 17.87
C GLN A 186 -4.11 9.26 17.64
N GLU A 187 -4.69 9.99 18.59
CA GLU A 187 -4.80 11.45 18.52
C GLU A 187 -3.43 12.14 18.47
N LEU A 188 -2.47 11.66 19.28
CA LEU A 188 -1.09 12.19 19.29
C LEU A 188 -0.28 11.84 18.03
N GLN A 189 -0.72 10.84 17.27
CA GLN A 189 -0.09 10.46 15.99
C GLN A 189 -0.74 11.18 14.79
N MET A 190 -1.86 11.86 14.98
CA MET A 190 -2.54 12.73 14.00
C MET A 190 -2.21 14.20 14.22
#